data_f3887a88dd46fd0801a977cf2a4ad7f0
#
_entry.id   f3887a88dd46fd0801a977cf2a4ad7f0
#
_cell.length_a   1.000
_cell.length_b   1.000
_cell.length_c   1.000
_cell.angle_alpha   90.00
_cell.angle_beta   90.00
_cell.angle_gamma   90.00
#
_symmetry.space_group_name_H-M   'P 1'
#
loop_
_entity.id
_entity.type
_entity.pdbx_description
1 polymer ?
#
loop_
_entity_poly.entity_id
_entity_poly.type
_entity_poly.pdbx_seq_one_letter_code
_entity_poly.pdbx_strand_id
1 'polypeptide(L)'
;MLFPDYHFHTDFSSDCDEPIQAVIASAKEKGLSALCVTDHYDMDFPVRPEEPDMDFDLDLASYYRTYHTLSEKLVPEFDLRVGVELGVMPSTTKKLNTFVQTHPELDFIICSLHVVDGMDPYYPEYFEGKDDRTAYRHYFETLLTWSPRLYRALRKNEGRSV
;
A
#
# COMPACT_ATOMS: atom_id res chain seq x y z
N MET A 1 -6.35 -22.12 13.95
CA MET A 1 -5.56 -20.88 14.09
C MET A 1 -5.82 -20.10 12.82
N LEU A 2 -6.50 -18.98 12.92
CA LEU A 2 -6.80 -18.15 11.77
C LEU A 2 -5.64 -17.16 11.61
N PHE A 3 -5.22 -16.95 10.37
CA PHE A 3 -4.13 -16.07 10.05
C PHE A 3 -4.62 -14.63 10.07
N PRO A 4 -3.78 -13.65 10.44
CA PRO A 4 -4.10 -12.25 10.28
C PRO A 4 -4.17 -11.88 8.78
N ASP A 5 -4.95 -10.85 8.45
CA ASP A 5 -4.94 -10.23 7.13
C ASP A 5 -4.18 -8.91 7.20
N TYR A 6 -3.18 -8.75 6.32
CA TYR A 6 -2.31 -7.59 6.25
C TYR A 6 -2.41 -6.85 4.90
N HIS A 7 -3.46 -7.10 4.12
CA HIS A 7 -3.66 -6.40 2.86
C HIS A 7 -5.15 -6.17 2.59
N PHE A 8 -5.65 -5.03 3.00
CA PHE A 8 -6.99 -4.57 2.67
C PHE A 8 -7.07 -3.04 2.75
N HIS A 9 -8.07 -2.47 2.05
CA HIS A 9 -8.32 -1.04 1.96
C HIS A 9 -9.61 -0.67 2.69
N THR A 10 -9.74 0.60 2.99
CA THR A 10 -10.88 1.20 3.63
C THR A 10 -11.32 2.46 2.87
N ASP A 11 -12.28 3.19 3.41
CA ASP A 11 -12.74 4.48 2.91
C ASP A 11 -11.68 5.61 2.95
N PHE A 12 -10.44 5.30 3.33
CA PHE A 12 -9.29 6.19 3.13
C PHE A 12 -8.63 6.04 1.75
N SER A 13 -8.84 4.91 1.07
CA SER A 13 -8.39 4.70 -0.32
C SER A 13 -9.48 5.07 -1.31
N SER A 14 -9.12 5.75 -2.40
CA SER A 14 -10.08 6.18 -3.43
C SER A 14 -10.78 5.03 -4.16
N ASP A 15 -10.27 3.81 -4.03
CA ASP A 15 -10.81 2.59 -4.64
C ASP A 15 -11.68 1.75 -3.69
N CYS A 16 -11.94 2.22 -2.46
CA CYS A 16 -12.70 1.49 -1.47
C CYS A 16 -13.66 2.40 -0.69
N ASP A 17 -14.92 1.97 -0.57
CA ASP A 17 -15.96 2.68 0.21
C ASP A 17 -16.28 1.99 1.55
N GLU A 18 -15.55 0.91 1.91
CA GLU A 18 -15.86 0.12 3.10
C GLU A 18 -15.32 0.77 4.37
N PRO A 19 -16.21 1.14 5.32
CA PRO A 19 -15.76 1.70 6.59
C PRO A 19 -15.07 0.63 7.45
N ILE A 20 -14.01 1.03 8.14
CA ILE A 20 -13.20 0.12 8.97
C ILE A 20 -14.02 -0.71 9.98
N GLN A 21 -15.13 -0.16 10.48
CA GLN A 21 -15.98 -0.87 11.43
C GLN A 21 -16.63 -2.12 10.80
N ALA A 22 -17.04 -2.04 9.53
CA ALA A 22 -17.61 -3.17 8.80
C ALA A 22 -16.53 -4.23 8.52
N VAL A 23 -15.32 -3.79 8.17
CA VAL A 23 -14.17 -4.69 7.95
C VAL A 23 -13.82 -5.44 9.23
N ILE A 24 -13.71 -4.76 10.39
CA ILE A 24 -13.43 -5.39 11.68
C ILE A 24 -14.53 -6.36 12.09
N ALA A 25 -15.80 -5.99 11.89
CA ALA A 25 -16.92 -6.87 12.19
C ALA A 25 -16.87 -8.17 11.37
N SER A 26 -16.62 -8.05 10.06
CA SER A 26 -16.45 -9.19 9.15
C SER A 26 -15.26 -10.06 9.53
N ALA A 27 -14.13 -9.44 9.89
CA ALA A 27 -12.94 -10.16 10.33
C ALA A 27 -13.19 -10.98 11.60
N LYS A 28 -13.85 -10.39 12.60
CA LYS A 28 -14.24 -11.08 13.84
C LYS A 28 -15.21 -12.22 13.56
N GLU A 29 -16.21 -12.01 12.70
CA GLU A 29 -17.17 -13.06 12.30
C GLU A 29 -16.47 -14.25 11.62
N LYS A 30 -15.49 -13.97 10.78
CA LYS A 30 -14.64 -14.98 10.12
C LYS A 30 -13.60 -15.57 11.06
N GLY A 31 -13.49 -15.06 12.28
CA GLY A 31 -12.57 -15.51 13.33
C GLY A 31 -11.11 -15.12 13.10
N LEU A 32 -10.81 -14.06 12.33
CA LEU A 32 -9.47 -13.48 12.28
C LEU A 32 -9.13 -12.87 13.64
N SER A 33 -7.87 -12.97 14.02
CA SER A 33 -7.37 -12.43 15.30
C SER A 33 -6.74 -11.05 15.18
N ALA A 34 -6.35 -10.66 13.97
CA ALA A 34 -5.68 -9.41 13.70
C ALA A 34 -5.91 -8.94 12.26
N LEU A 35 -5.84 -7.65 12.07
CA LEU A 35 -5.83 -6.98 10.77
C LEU A 35 -4.73 -5.91 10.74
N CYS A 36 -4.20 -5.63 9.55
CA CYS A 36 -3.41 -4.44 9.32
C CYS A 36 -4.05 -3.63 8.20
N VAL A 37 -4.50 -2.41 8.49
CA VAL A 37 -4.95 -1.48 7.44
C VAL A 37 -3.77 -1.12 6.55
N THR A 38 -3.99 -1.15 5.24
CA THR A 38 -2.94 -0.88 4.24
C THR A 38 -3.52 -0.12 3.06
N ASP A 39 -4.16 1.01 3.35
CA ASP A 39 -4.70 1.89 2.33
C ASP A 39 -3.60 2.41 1.42
N HIS A 40 -3.95 2.75 0.20
CA HIS A 40 -3.01 3.23 -0.81
C HIS A 40 -2.33 4.54 -0.41
N TYR A 41 -1.03 4.61 -0.67
CA TYR A 41 -0.26 5.84 -0.71
C TYR A 41 0.70 5.81 -1.90
N ASP A 42 0.26 6.34 -3.04
CA ASP A 42 0.97 6.26 -4.30
C ASP A 42 1.55 7.62 -4.69
N MET A 43 2.80 7.85 -4.35
CA MET A 43 3.49 9.10 -4.67
C MET A 43 3.58 9.29 -6.20
N ASP A 44 3.13 10.46 -6.67
CA ASP A 44 3.16 10.83 -8.10
C ASP A 44 2.29 9.88 -8.98
N PHE A 45 1.19 9.33 -8.45
CA PHE A 45 0.24 8.53 -9.24
C PHE A 45 -0.33 9.36 -10.40
N PRO A 46 -0.40 8.83 -11.62
CA PRO A 46 -0.92 9.56 -12.77
C PRO A 46 -2.44 9.66 -12.70
N VAL A 47 -2.96 10.83 -12.33
CA VAL A 47 -4.40 11.09 -12.31
C VAL A 47 -4.94 11.10 -13.74
N ARG A 48 -6.01 10.36 -13.97
CA ARG A 48 -6.70 10.28 -15.26
C ARG A 48 -7.77 11.37 -15.37
N PRO A 49 -7.89 12.07 -16.50
CA PRO A 49 -8.92 13.09 -16.66
C PRO A 49 -10.36 12.56 -16.54
N GLU A 50 -10.57 11.28 -16.85
CA GLU A 50 -11.85 10.59 -16.77
C GLU A 50 -12.23 10.19 -15.35
N GLU A 51 -11.25 10.09 -14.47
CA GLU A 51 -11.38 9.65 -13.07
C GLU A 51 -10.56 10.57 -12.14
N PRO A 52 -10.91 11.87 -12.09
CA PRO A 52 -10.10 12.86 -11.37
C PRO A 52 -10.07 12.63 -9.85
N ASP A 53 -11.06 11.90 -9.32
CA ASP A 53 -11.17 11.57 -7.89
C ASP A 53 -10.40 10.28 -7.52
N MET A 54 -9.84 9.57 -8.50
CA MET A 54 -8.97 8.42 -8.26
C MET A 54 -7.56 8.94 -7.94
N ASP A 55 -7.42 9.43 -6.74
CA ASP A 55 -6.18 9.98 -6.18
C ASP A 55 -5.77 9.14 -4.97
N PHE A 56 -4.58 8.59 -5.02
CA PHE A 56 -4.01 7.79 -3.94
C PHE A 56 -3.04 8.60 -3.07
N ASP A 57 -3.26 9.91 -2.96
CA ASP A 57 -2.54 10.79 -2.02
C ASP A 57 -3.22 10.78 -0.65
N LEU A 58 -2.68 9.99 0.26
CA LEU A 58 -3.22 9.76 1.59
C LEU A 58 -2.79 10.86 2.56
N ASP A 59 -3.71 11.52 3.26
CA ASP A 59 -3.39 12.29 4.47
C ASP A 59 -2.93 11.32 5.59
N LEU A 60 -1.65 10.98 5.52
CA LEU A 60 -1.04 9.97 6.40
C LEU A 60 -1.17 10.35 7.89
N ALA A 61 -1.14 11.66 8.22
CA ALA A 61 -1.24 12.09 9.61
C ALA A 61 -2.65 11.89 10.17
N SER A 62 -3.69 12.13 9.37
CA SER A 62 -5.08 11.86 9.73
C SER A 62 -5.37 10.36 9.79
N TYR A 63 -4.89 9.63 8.79
CA TYR A 63 -4.96 8.18 8.68
C TYR A 63 -4.38 7.48 9.91
N TYR A 64 -3.11 7.74 10.19
CA TYR A 64 -2.41 7.13 11.34
C TYR A 64 -3.12 7.44 12.65
N ARG A 65 -3.46 8.70 12.90
CA ARG A 65 -4.16 9.12 14.13
C ARG A 65 -5.49 8.40 14.31
N THR A 66 -6.26 8.25 13.23
CA THR A 66 -7.56 7.60 13.24
C THR A 66 -7.42 6.14 13.64
N TYR A 67 -6.56 5.40 12.97
CA TYR A 67 -6.43 3.97 13.19
C TYR A 67 -5.62 3.61 14.43
N HIS A 68 -4.63 4.41 14.81
CA HIS A 68 -3.95 4.25 16.09
C HIS A 68 -4.92 4.43 17.26
N THR A 69 -5.75 5.48 17.24
CA THR A 69 -6.77 5.69 18.28
C THR A 69 -7.79 4.55 18.33
N LEU A 70 -8.14 3.99 17.17
CA LEU A 70 -9.05 2.85 17.10
C LEU A 70 -8.37 1.58 17.63
N SER A 71 -7.13 1.33 17.28
CA SER A 71 -6.38 0.15 17.74
C SER A 71 -6.28 0.10 19.26
N GLU A 72 -5.99 1.24 19.90
CA GLU A 72 -5.93 1.34 21.37
C GLU A 72 -7.28 0.97 22.06
N LYS A 73 -8.41 1.27 21.40
CA LYS A 73 -9.75 0.94 21.91
C LYS A 73 -10.12 -0.53 21.72
N LEU A 74 -9.48 -1.20 20.77
CA LEU A 74 -9.78 -2.60 20.43
C LEU A 74 -9.00 -3.60 21.29
N VAL A 75 -7.90 -3.18 21.90
CA VAL A 75 -7.09 -4.02 22.80
C VAL A 75 -7.85 -4.32 24.09
N PRO A 76 -7.82 -5.56 24.63
CA PRO A 76 -7.12 -6.75 24.12
C PRO A 76 -7.95 -7.63 23.18
N GLU A 77 -9.13 -7.20 22.78
CA GLU A 77 -10.11 -8.06 22.08
C GLU A 77 -9.73 -8.32 20.61
N PHE A 78 -9.03 -7.39 19.99
CA PHE A 78 -8.66 -7.49 18.58
C PHE A 78 -7.36 -6.69 18.31
N ASP A 79 -6.43 -7.28 17.55
CA ASP A 79 -5.17 -6.63 17.16
C ASP A 79 -5.36 -5.91 15.82
N LEU A 80 -5.55 -4.59 15.87
CA LEU A 80 -5.56 -3.74 14.69
C LEU A 80 -4.22 -3.03 14.55
N ARG A 81 -3.57 -3.23 13.42
CA ARG A 81 -2.29 -2.62 13.05
C ARG A 81 -2.47 -1.57 11.99
N VAL A 82 -1.51 -0.63 11.92
CA VAL A 82 -1.53 0.48 10.97
C VAL A 82 -0.36 0.36 10.01
N GLY A 83 -0.65 0.08 8.77
CA GLY A 83 0.31 0.02 7.67
C GLY A 83 -0.11 0.89 6.50
N VAL A 84 0.56 0.76 5.39
CA VAL A 84 0.19 1.38 4.10
C VAL A 84 0.57 0.46 2.95
N GLU A 85 -0.17 0.52 1.86
CA GLU A 85 0.28 0.04 0.56
C GLU A 85 0.91 1.19 -0.21
N LEU A 86 2.22 1.10 -0.37
CA LEU A 86 3.04 2.15 -0.95
C LEU A 86 3.26 1.88 -2.44
N GLY A 87 2.68 2.71 -3.29
CA GLY A 87 2.91 2.65 -4.73
C GLY A 87 4.35 3.03 -5.07
N VAL A 88 5.00 2.14 -5.79
CA VAL A 88 6.42 2.26 -6.06
C VAL A 88 6.71 2.34 -7.55
N MET A 89 7.52 3.32 -7.92
CA MET A 89 8.01 3.52 -9.29
C MET A 89 9.53 3.69 -9.28
N PRO A 90 10.21 3.40 -10.40
CA PRO A 90 11.64 3.69 -10.51
C PRO A 90 12.02 5.14 -10.19
N SER A 91 11.15 6.09 -10.55
CA SER A 91 11.30 7.54 -10.29
C SER A 91 11.18 7.92 -8.83
N THR A 92 10.38 7.19 -8.04
CA THR A 92 10.05 7.53 -6.64
C THR A 92 11.01 6.89 -5.62
N THR A 93 12.00 6.10 -6.03
CA THR A 93 12.88 5.34 -5.12
C THR A 93 13.50 6.17 -3.99
N LYS A 94 13.90 7.44 -4.26
CA LYS A 94 14.46 8.31 -3.22
C LYS A 94 13.40 8.76 -2.22
N LYS A 95 12.20 9.12 -2.69
CA LYS A 95 11.07 9.52 -1.86
C LYS A 95 10.66 8.37 -0.93
N LEU A 96 10.58 7.15 -1.47
CA LEU A 96 10.26 5.93 -0.72
C LEU A 96 11.26 5.65 0.40
N ASN A 97 12.55 5.77 0.11
CA ASN A 97 13.57 5.58 1.13
C ASN A 97 13.46 6.61 2.27
N THR A 98 13.16 7.86 1.94
CA THR A 98 12.90 8.90 2.94
C THR A 98 11.63 8.57 3.73
N PHE A 99 10.55 8.18 3.05
CA PHE A 99 9.28 7.82 3.67
C PHE A 99 9.44 6.76 4.75
N VAL A 100 10.06 5.63 4.42
CA VAL A 100 10.28 4.53 5.38
C VAL A 100 11.11 4.97 6.59
N GLN A 101 12.05 5.92 6.40
CA GLN A 101 12.86 6.43 7.51
C GLN A 101 12.11 7.42 8.40
N THR A 102 11.17 8.16 7.84
CA THR A 102 10.44 9.22 8.54
C THR A 102 9.14 8.75 9.16
N HIS A 103 8.70 7.52 8.85
CA HIS A 103 7.47 6.92 9.38
C HIS A 103 7.72 5.60 10.12
N PRO A 104 8.52 5.62 11.21
CA PRO A 104 8.78 4.43 12.02
C PRO A 104 7.55 3.97 12.83
N GLU A 105 6.51 4.79 12.87
CA GLU A 105 5.24 4.49 13.54
C GLU A 105 4.37 3.48 12.79
N LEU A 106 4.61 3.25 11.50
CA LEU A 106 3.87 2.27 10.71
C LEU A 106 4.31 0.85 11.05
N ASP A 107 3.34 -0.01 11.35
CA ASP A 107 3.57 -1.42 11.68
C ASP A 107 3.98 -2.24 10.46
N PHE A 108 3.48 -1.87 9.26
CA PHE A 108 3.68 -2.65 8.05
C PHE A 108 3.65 -1.77 6.79
N ILE A 109 4.45 -2.12 5.81
CA ILE A 109 4.48 -1.44 4.51
C ILE A 109 4.49 -2.50 3.41
N ILE A 110 3.48 -2.47 2.55
CA ILE A 110 3.47 -3.18 1.27
C ILE A 110 4.12 -2.26 0.24
N CYS A 111 4.95 -2.81 -0.63
CA CYS A 111 5.52 -2.07 -1.76
C CYS A 111 4.99 -2.70 -3.05
N SER A 112 4.10 -2.00 -3.72
CA SER A 112 3.41 -2.47 -4.93
C SER A 112 3.78 -1.64 -6.15
N LEU A 113 3.93 -2.29 -7.30
CA LEU A 113 4.15 -1.61 -8.57
C LEU A 113 2.81 -1.40 -9.25
N HIS A 114 2.21 -0.22 -9.05
CA HIS A 114 0.91 0.13 -9.64
C HIS A 114 1.03 0.81 -11.00
N VAL A 115 2.19 1.39 -11.31
CA VAL A 115 2.39 2.14 -12.54
C VAL A 115 3.64 1.66 -13.28
N VAL A 116 3.48 1.31 -14.56
CA VAL A 116 4.55 0.93 -15.48
C VAL A 116 4.51 1.86 -16.68
N ASP A 117 5.63 2.53 -16.95
CA ASP A 117 5.77 3.51 -18.05
C ASP A 117 4.68 4.60 -18.02
N GLY A 118 4.26 5.04 -16.83
CA GLY A 118 3.25 6.07 -16.65
C GLY A 118 1.80 5.59 -16.82
N MET A 119 1.58 4.29 -16.94
CA MET A 119 0.26 3.67 -17.07
C MET A 119 0.02 2.64 -15.98
N ASP A 120 -1.20 2.62 -15.44
CA ASP A 120 -1.63 1.61 -14.52
C ASP A 120 -2.09 0.36 -15.30
N PRO A 121 -1.52 -0.84 -15.04
CA PRO A 121 -1.95 -2.10 -15.64
C PRO A 121 -3.39 -2.54 -15.33
N TYR A 122 -4.08 -1.87 -14.43
CA TYR A 122 -5.51 -2.06 -14.22
C TYR A 122 -6.33 -1.67 -15.46
N TYR A 123 -5.88 -0.66 -16.23
CA TYR A 123 -6.60 -0.14 -17.37
C TYR A 123 -6.24 -0.84 -18.69
N PRO A 124 -7.23 -1.04 -19.59
CA PRO A 124 -7.01 -1.68 -20.88
C PRO A 124 -5.94 -1.00 -21.76
N GLU A 125 -5.75 0.30 -21.61
CA GLU A 125 -4.78 1.10 -22.37
C GLU A 125 -3.33 0.62 -22.15
N TYR A 126 -3.03 0.05 -20.98
CA TYR A 126 -1.73 -0.56 -20.73
C TYR A 126 -1.41 -1.71 -21.70
N PHE A 127 -2.43 -2.40 -22.19
CA PHE A 127 -2.31 -3.55 -23.09
C PHE A 127 -2.38 -3.17 -24.58
N GLU A 128 -2.68 -1.92 -24.92
CA GLU A 128 -2.77 -1.50 -26.30
C GLU A 128 -1.49 -1.75 -27.09
N GLY A 129 -1.61 -2.37 -28.27
CA GLY A 129 -0.49 -2.71 -29.14
C GLY A 129 0.43 -3.84 -28.65
N LYS A 130 0.04 -4.53 -27.57
CA LYS A 130 0.79 -5.65 -26.97
C LYS A 130 -0.14 -6.85 -26.80
N ASP A 131 0.40 -8.05 -26.91
CA ASP A 131 -0.30 -9.22 -26.36
C ASP A 131 -0.13 -9.27 -24.83
N ASP A 132 -1.04 -9.95 -24.15
CA ASP A 132 -1.05 -10.06 -22.69
C ASP A 132 0.29 -10.57 -22.12
N ARG A 133 0.87 -11.55 -22.80
CA ARG A 133 2.15 -12.14 -22.37
C ARG A 133 3.29 -11.13 -22.42
N THR A 134 3.31 -10.29 -23.44
CA THR A 134 4.32 -9.23 -23.60
C THR A 134 4.09 -8.14 -22.53
N ALA A 135 2.83 -7.73 -22.31
CA ALA A 135 2.49 -6.75 -21.31
C ALA A 135 2.88 -7.20 -19.88
N TYR A 136 2.46 -8.41 -19.47
CA TYR A 136 2.82 -8.95 -18.16
C TYR A 136 4.31 -9.23 -18.01
N ARG A 137 4.99 -9.64 -19.06
CA ARG A 137 6.45 -9.79 -19.02
C ARG A 137 7.11 -8.48 -18.71
N HIS A 138 6.71 -7.40 -19.36
CA HIS A 138 7.25 -6.07 -19.14
C HIS A 138 7.00 -5.59 -17.70
N TYR A 139 5.80 -5.82 -17.17
CA TYR A 139 5.49 -5.56 -15.76
C TYR A 139 6.47 -6.27 -14.81
N PHE A 140 6.64 -7.58 -14.97
CA PHE A 140 7.53 -8.35 -14.11
C PHE A 140 9.02 -8.01 -14.30
N GLU A 141 9.46 -7.67 -15.51
CA GLU A 141 10.83 -7.21 -15.77
C GLU A 141 11.08 -5.85 -15.08
N THR A 142 10.10 -4.95 -15.11
CA THR A 142 10.17 -3.68 -14.39
C THR A 142 10.28 -3.92 -12.89
N LEU A 143 9.44 -4.76 -12.33
CA LEU A 143 9.47 -5.15 -10.92
C LEU A 143 10.81 -5.76 -10.52
N LEU A 144 11.32 -6.71 -11.29
CA LEU A 144 12.61 -7.37 -11.06
C LEU A 144 13.80 -6.41 -11.14
N THR A 145 13.75 -5.45 -12.05
CA THR A 145 14.81 -4.45 -12.19
C THR A 145 14.84 -3.49 -11.02
N TRP A 146 13.69 -3.22 -10.44
CA TRP A 146 13.52 -2.22 -9.40
C TRP A 146 13.64 -2.78 -7.98
N SER A 147 13.08 -3.95 -7.70
CA SER A 147 13.04 -4.56 -6.37
C SER A 147 14.42 -4.71 -5.69
N PRO A 148 15.53 -5.08 -6.39
CA PRO A 148 16.85 -5.13 -5.76
C PRO A 148 17.39 -3.76 -5.35
N ARG A 149 16.94 -2.69 -5.99
CA ARG A 149 17.33 -1.30 -5.64
C ARG A 149 16.60 -0.86 -4.39
N LEU A 150 15.30 -1.15 -4.30
CA LEU A 150 14.51 -0.91 -3.11
C LEU A 150 15.05 -1.69 -1.92
N TYR A 151 15.26 -2.99 -2.07
CA TYR A 151 15.81 -3.85 -1.02
C TYR A 151 17.16 -3.33 -0.48
N ARG A 152 18.07 -2.87 -1.35
CA ARG A 152 19.33 -2.28 -0.93
C ARG A 152 19.17 -0.93 -0.24
N ALA A 153 18.19 -0.14 -0.67
CA ALA A 153 17.88 1.14 -0.04
C ALA A 153 17.35 0.94 1.39
N LEU A 154 16.43 0.00 1.56
CA LEU A 154 15.84 -0.34 2.87
C LEU A 154 16.87 -0.95 3.82
N ARG A 155 17.72 -1.89 3.37
CA ARG A 155 18.74 -2.53 4.21
C ARG A 155 19.89 -1.63 4.67
N LYS A 156 20.19 -0.55 3.97
CA LYS A 156 21.19 0.41 4.44
C LYS A 156 20.84 1.03 5.78
N ASN A 157 19.59 0.92 6.19
CA ASN A 157 19.08 1.50 7.43
C ASN A 157 19.09 0.51 8.61
N GLU A 158 19.09 -0.81 8.36
CA GLU A 158 19.17 -1.83 9.42
C GLU A 158 20.53 -1.85 10.14
N GLY A 159 21.55 -1.23 9.58
CA GLY A 159 22.91 -1.17 10.14
C GLY A 159 23.17 -0.02 11.14
N ARG A 160 22.18 0.80 11.44
CA ARG A 160 22.24 1.81 12.48
C ARG A 160 21.50 1.33 13.71
N SER A 161 22.11 0.38 14.43
CA SER A 161 21.77 0.16 15.84
C SER A 161 21.96 1.47 16.59
N VAL A 162 20.96 1.87 17.30
CA VAL A 162 20.97 2.92 18.33
C VAL A 162 21.95 2.55 19.44
#